data_aba943d246d0967366f661f770c8dd6c
#
_entry.id   aba943d246d0967366f661f770c8dd6c
#
_cell.length_a   1.000
_cell.length_b   1.000
_cell.length_c   1.000
_cell.angle_alpha   90.00
_cell.angle_beta   90.00
_cell.angle_gamma   90.00
#
_symmetry.space_group_name_H-M   'P 1'
#
loop_
_entity.id
_entity.type
_entity.pdbx_description
1 polymer ?
#
loop_
_entity_poly.entity_id
_entity_poly.type
_entity_poly.pdbx_seq_one_letter_code
_entity_poly.pdbx_strand_id
1 'polypeptide(L)'
;MAKAAQKTPESIPNTPPPASKEDLLRFYREMVLIRRFEERAGQLYGMGLIGGFCHLYIGQEAVAVGVQESVKQGHDKIITGYRDHGHMLAAGMDPK
;
A
#
# COMPACT_ATOMS: atom_id res chain seq x y z
N MET A 1 -2.45 6.58 -38.75
CA MET A 1 -2.24 6.46 -38.28
C MET A 1 -1.77 5.56 -37.58
N ALA A 2 -1.30 5.39 -37.26
CA ALA A 2 -0.72 4.55 -36.85
C ALA A 2 -0.94 4.04 -35.62
N LYS A 3 -1.31 3.22 -35.35
CA LYS A 3 -1.50 2.69 -34.32
C LYS A 3 -0.56 1.76 -34.01
N ALA A 4 0.36 1.68 -34.52
CA ALA A 4 1.31 0.67 -34.35
C ALA A 4 1.84 0.58 -32.99
N ALA A 5 1.83 1.64 -32.34
CA ALA A 5 2.46 1.64 -31.07
C ALA A 5 1.70 0.90 -30.02
N GLN A 6 0.57 0.37 -30.41
CA GLN A 6 -0.23 -0.23 -29.43
C GLN A 6 0.15 -1.62 -29.09
N LYS A 7 1.34 -2.00 -29.37
CA LYS A 7 1.74 -3.32 -29.06
C LYS A 7 1.77 -3.54 -27.57
N THR A 8 1.09 -4.52 -27.10
CA THR A 8 1.14 -4.90 -25.70
C THR A 8 2.51 -5.41 -25.36
N PRO A 9 3.10 -4.92 -24.28
CA PRO A 9 4.42 -5.41 -23.91
C PRO A 9 4.35 -6.89 -23.59
N GLU A 10 5.04 -7.65 -24.36
CA GLU A 10 5.03 -9.08 -24.11
C GLU A 10 5.85 -9.44 -22.89
N SER A 11 6.61 -8.50 -22.38
CA SER A 11 7.39 -8.72 -21.18
C SER A 11 6.55 -8.73 -19.92
N ILE A 12 5.29 -8.33 -20.02
CA ILE A 12 4.40 -8.33 -18.85
C ILE A 12 3.61 -9.62 -18.86
N PRO A 13 3.89 -10.54 -17.94
CA PRO A 13 3.16 -11.80 -17.92
C PRO A 13 1.73 -11.61 -17.47
N ASN A 14 0.87 -12.51 -17.91
CA ASN A 14 -0.51 -12.52 -17.46
C ASN A 14 -0.65 -13.12 -16.07
N THR A 15 0.35 -13.84 -15.62
CA THR A 15 0.34 -14.44 -14.30
C THR A 15 1.23 -13.61 -13.38
N PRO A 16 0.90 -13.53 -12.10
CA PRO A 16 1.75 -12.78 -11.17
C PRO A 16 3.11 -13.44 -11.06
N PRO A 17 4.16 -12.65 -10.74
CA PRO A 17 5.47 -13.23 -10.51
C PRO A 17 5.42 -14.21 -9.36
N PRO A 18 6.29 -15.21 -9.37
CA PRO A 18 6.32 -16.17 -8.28
C PRO A 18 6.66 -15.51 -6.97
N ALA A 19 6.00 -15.94 -5.91
CA ALA A 19 6.26 -15.48 -4.57
C ALA A 19 6.18 -16.68 -3.64
N SER A 20 6.99 -16.68 -2.60
CA SER A 20 6.96 -17.76 -1.64
C SER A 20 5.72 -17.65 -0.77
N LYS A 21 5.40 -18.77 -0.11
CA LYS A 21 4.28 -18.76 0.84
C LYS A 21 4.53 -17.75 1.95
N GLU A 22 5.78 -17.67 2.42
CA GLU A 22 6.15 -16.72 3.46
C GLU A 22 5.94 -15.28 3.00
N ASP A 23 6.29 -14.99 1.76
CA ASP A 23 6.08 -13.66 1.21
C ASP A 23 4.60 -13.32 1.14
N LEU A 24 3.79 -14.26 0.66
CA LEU A 24 2.36 -14.02 0.54
C LEU A 24 1.71 -13.79 1.90
N LEU A 25 2.13 -14.56 2.90
CA LEU A 25 1.62 -14.38 4.26
C LEU A 25 2.05 -13.04 4.83
N ARG A 26 3.28 -12.62 4.56
CA ARG A 26 3.77 -11.33 5.02
C ARG A 26 2.99 -10.19 4.37
N PHE A 27 2.77 -10.26 3.06
CA PHE A 27 1.96 -9.24 2.37
C PHE A 27 0.56 -9.18 2.96
N TYR A 28 -0.03 -10.32 3.22
CA TYR A 28 -1.38 -10.37 3.79
C TYR A 28 -1.41 -9.73 5.17
N ARG A 29 -0.44 -10.06 6.03
CA ARG A 29 -0.38 -9.46 7.37
C ARG A 29 -0.24 -7.95 7.30
N GLU A 30 0.61 -7.46 6.41
CA GLU A 30 0.82 -6.02 6.28
C GLU A 30 -0.44 -5.34 5.78
N MET A 31 -1.12 -5.93 4.82
CA MET A 31 -2.38 -5.37 4.34
C MET A 31 -3.46 -5.37 5.40
N VAL A 32 -3.54 -6.43 6.20
CA VAL A 32 -4.51 -6.50 7.28
C VAL A 32 -4.18 -5.46 8.35
N LEU A 33 -2.91 -5.27 8.67
CA LEU A 33 -2.49 -4.26 9.63
C LEU A 33 -2.95 -2.88 9.17
N ILE A 34 -2.72 -2.54 7.90
CA ILE A 34 -3.15 -1.25 7.37
C ILE A 34 -4.66 -1.13 7.46
N ARG A 35 -5.40 -2.16 7.07
CA ARG A 35 -6.85 -2.12 7.10
C ARG A 35 -7.36 -1.92 8.52
N ARG A 36 -6.86 -2.67 9.48
CA ARG A 36 -7.32 -2.57 10.86
C ARG A 36 -6.95 -1.23 11.47
N PHE A 37 -5.76 -0.73 11.17
CA PHE A 37 -5.36 0.59 11.63
C PHE A 37 -6.32 1.65 11.10
N GLU A 38 -6.63 1.59 9.82
CA GLU A 38 -7.49 2.60 9.21
C GLU A 38 -8.93 2.50 9.68
N GLU A 39 -9.42 1.29 9.93
CA GLU A 39 -10.74 1.12 10.52
C GLU A 39 -10.80 1.78 11.89
N ARG A 40 -9.75 1.59 12.69
CA ARG A 40 -9.70 2.21 14.01
C ARG A 40 -9.58 3.72 13.91
N ALA A 41 -8.77 4.19 12.98
CA ALA A 41 -8.64 5.63 12.75
C ALA A 41 -9.99 6.24 12.36
N GLY A 42 -10.74 5.56 11.51
CA GLY A 42 -12.07 6.02 11.13
C GLY A 42 -13.02 6.09 12.31
N GLN A 43 -12.96 5.09 13.19
CA GLN A 43 -13.78 5.11 14.42
C GLN A 43 -13.41 6.30 15.30
N LEU A 44 -12.12 6.52 15.51
CA LEU A 44 -11.67 7.62 16.36
C LEU A 44 -12.02 8.96 15.75
N TYR A 45 -11.96 9.07 14.44
CA TYR A 45 -12.35 10.28 13.74
C TYR A 45 -13.86 10.54 13.95
N GLY A 46 -14.67 9.50 13.83
CA GLY A 46 -16.10 9.62 14.07
C GLY A 46 -16.44 10.00 15.50
N MET A 47 -15.56 9.69 16.45
CA MET A 47 -15.74 10.05 17.85
C MET A 47 -15.20 11.45 18.16
N GLY A 48 -14.69 12.16 17.16
CA GLY A 48 -14.17 13.50 17.34
C GLY A 48 -12.79 13.58 17.96
N LEU A 49 -12.07 12.48 18.00
CA LEU A 49 -10.76 12.44 18.63
C LEU A 49 -9.63 12.78 17.67
N ILE A 50 -9.92 12.87 16.38
CA ILE A 50 -8.95 13.28 15.37
C ILE A 50 -9.46 14.54 14.72
N GLY A 51 -8.66 15.61 14.76
CA GLY A 51 -9.04 16.89 14.17
C GLY A 51 -8.73 16.94 12.69
N GLY A 52 -9.38 17.86 11.98
CA GLY A 52 -9.19 18.04 10.57
C GLY A 52 -9.82 16.93 9.76
N PHE A 53 -9.28 16.69 8.58
CA PHE A 53 -9.77 15.63 7.71
C PHE A 53 -8.93 14.38 7.92
N CYS A 54 -9.59 13.23 7.87
CA CYS A 54 -8.94 11.94 7.99
C CYS A 54 -9.23 11.16 6.72
N HIS A 55 -8.28 11.13 5.80
CA HIS A 55 -8.42 10.42 4.54
C HIS A 55 -7.86 9.02 4.70
N LEU A 56 -8.74 8.04 4.71
CA LEU A 56 -8.36 6.67 4.99
C LEU A 56 -7.78 5.99 3.75
N TYR A 57 -6.92 5.03 4.00
CA TYR A 57 -6.26 4.26 2.94
C TYR A 57 -6.98 2.96 2.63
N ILE A 58 -8.16 2.76 3.19
CA ILE A 58 -8.93 1.52 3.01
C ILE A 58 -9.19 1.28 1.53
N GLY A 59 -8.90 0.06 1.09
CA GLY A 59 -9.07 -0.32 -0.30
C GLY A 59 -7.80 -0.21 -1.13
N GLN A 60 -6.74 0.40 -0.59
CA GLN A 60 -5.50 0.61 -1.31
C GLN A 60 -4.32 -0.07 -0.64
N GLU A 61 -4.58 -1.01 0.24
CA GLU A 61 -3.51 -1.65 1.02
C GLU A 61 -2.48 -2.33 0.13
N ALA A 62 -2.95 -2.98 -0.93
CA ALA A 62 -2.05 -3.69 -1.82
C ALA A 62 -1.10 -2.73 -2.55
N VAL A 63 -1.55 -1.51 -2.80
CA VAL A 63 -0.69 -0.51 -3.46
C VAL A 63 0.48 -0.16 -2.55
N ALA A 64 0.19 0.15 -1.28
CA ALA A 64 1.23 0.52 -0.32
C ALA A 64 2.21 -0.63 -0.11
N VAL A 65 1.69 -1.84 0.09
CA VAL A 65 2.56 -2.99 0.34
C VAL A 65 3.38 -3.32 -0.90
N GLY A 66 2.77 -3.27 -2.09
CA GLY A 66 3.49 -3.55 -3.32
C GLY A 66 4.60 -2.55 -3.61
N VAL A 67 4.33 -1.27 -3.39
CA VAL A 67 5.36 -0.25 -3.59
C VAL A 67 6.50 -0.46 -2.61
N GLN A 68 6.18 -0.70 -1.33
CA GLN A 68 7.21 -0.87 -0.32
C GLN A 68 8.08 -2.10 -0.59
N GLU A 69 7.49 -3.17 -1.11
CA GLU A 69 8.25 -4.37 -1.45
C GLU A 69 9.15 -4.17 -2.65
N SER A 70 8.85 -3.15 -3.45
CA SER A 70 9.63 -2.86 -4.67
C SER A 70 10.82 -1.96 -4.40
N VAL A 71 10.92 -1.37 -3.22
CA VAL A 71 12.00 -0.44 -2.88
C VAL A 71 12.90 -1.07 -1.81
N LYS A 72 14.10 -0.53 -1.71
CA LYS A 72 15.04 -0.99 -0.69
C LYS A 72 14.86 -0.14 0.54
N GLN A 73 14.29 -0.73 1.57
CA GLN A 73 14.01 -0.02 2.81
C GLN A 73 15.31 0.46 3.45
N GLY A 74 15.29 1.69 3.93
CA GLY A 74 16.48 2.29 4.52
C GLY A 74 17.42 2.92 3.52
N HIS A 75 17.21 2.68 2.22
CA HIS A 75 18.02 3.25 1.16
C HIS A 75 17.17 4.14 0.24
N ASP A 76 16.07 3.60 -0.26
CA ASP A 76 15.17 4.35 -1.12
C ASP A 76 14.24 5.21 -0.28
N LYS A 77 13.78 6.32 -0.87
CA LYS A 77 12.89 7.25 -0.19
C LYS A 77 11.55 7.28 -0.90
N ILE A 78 10.49 7.43 -0.12
CA ILE A 78 9.14 7.55 -0.67
C ILE A 78 8.58 8.89 -0.19
N ILE A 79 8.02 9.65 -1.13
CA ILE A 79 7.35 10.91 -0.82
C ILE A 79 5.89 10.74 -1.18
N THR A 80 5.02 11.02 -0.24
CA THR A 80 3.59 10.96 -0.47
C THR A 80 2.95 12.23 0.01
N GLY A 81 1.72 12.50 -0.42
CA GLY A 81 1.04 13.72 -0.02
C GLY A 81 -0.42 13.53 0.31
N TYR A 82 -0.90 12.28 0.35
CA TYR A 82 -2.31 12.05 0.52
C TYR A 82 -2.55 10.60 0.91
N ARG A 83 -3.37 10.39 1.94
CA ARG A 83 -3.68 9.05 2.47
C ARG A 83 -2.42 8.33 2.89
N ASP A 84 -1.59 9.01 3.66
CA ASP A 84 -0.21 8.58 3.90
C ASP A 84 -0.09 7.44 4.91
N HIS A 85 -1.15 7.16 5.68
CA HIS A 85 -1.07 6.17 6.75
C HIS A 85 -0.62 4.80 6.23
N GLY A 86 -1.14 4.39 5.08
CA GLY A 86 -0.76 3.10 4.51
C GLY A 86 0.71 3.03 4.19
N HIS A 87 1.24 4.09 3.59
CA HIS A 87 2.67 4.11 3.25
C HIS A 87 3.54 4.14 4.49
N MET A 88 3.12 4.88 5.52
CA MET A 88 3.89 4.96 6.76
C MET A 88 3.94 3.60 7.46
N LEU A 89 2.81 2.92 7.52
CA LEU A 89 2.77 1.61 8.15
C LEU A 89 3.56 0.58 7.35
N ALA A 90 3.45 0.61 6.02
CA ALA A 90 4.19 -0.31 5.17
C ALA A 90 5.68 -0.09 5.30
N ALA A 91 6.11 1.14 5.56
CA ALA A 91 7.52 1.45 5.75
C ALA A 91 8.04 1.08 7.14
N GLY A 92 7.18 0.60 8.02
CA GLY A 92 7.61 0.08 9.31
C GLY A 92 7.31 0.96 10.51
N MET A 93 6.52 2.01 10.35
CA MET A 93 6.15 2.84 11.48
C MET A 93 5.27 2.06 12.46
N ASP A 94 5.55 2.21 13.75
CA ASP A 94 4.77 1.57 14.78
C ASP A 94 3.34 2.15 14.76
N PRO A 95 2.31 1.31 14.72
CA PRO A 95 0.94 1.80 14.70
C PRO A 95 0.44 2.38 16.03
N LYS A 96 1.20 2.25 17.10
CA LYS A 96 0.78 2.75 18.41
C LYS A 96 1.03 4.23 18.62
#